data_79ea1be7e53e852a3b8666c7bfe11f95
#
_entry.id   79ea1be7e53e852a3b8666c7bfe11f95
#
_cell.length_a   1.000
_cell.length_b   1.000
_cell.length_c   1.000
_cell.angle_alpha   90.00
_cell.angle_beta   90.00
_cell.angle_gamma   90.00
#
_symmetry.space_group_name_H-M   'P 1'
#
loop_
_entity.id
_entity.type
_entity.pdbx_description
1 polymer ?
#
loop_
_entity_poly.entity_id
_entity_poly.type
_entity_poly.pdbx_seq_one_letter_code
_entity_poly.pdbx_strand_id
1 'polypeptide(L)'
;MARSFQDCVTSHLVDKTKKALIKYNLKTLLISGGVASNSYIRESLKEMCESIGVTMYMPQKKYCTDNAAMIGAAAYILYKNNVFAPLSTNAQSNVKLSNIK
;
A
#
# COMPACT_ATOMS: atom_id res chain seq x y z
N MET A 1 -11.69 -9.57 -23.00
CA MET A 1 -12.19 -9.78 -21.63
C MET A 1 -11.17 -9.36 -20.56
N ALA A 2 -9.93 -9.84 -20.59
CA ALA A 2 -8.92 -9.48 -19.58
C ALA A 2 -8.62 -7.97 -19.52
N ARG A 3 -8.53 -7.29 -20.66
CA ARG A 3 -8.32 -5.84 -20.74
C ARG A 3 -9.49 -5.06 -20.14
N SER A 4 -10.71 -5.47 -20.47
CA SER A 4 -11.93 -4.86 -19.95
C SER A 4 -12.02 -4.96 -18.44
N PHE A 5 -11.66 -6.11 -17.87
CA PHE A 5 -11.57 -6.33 -16.43
C PHE A 5 -10.50 -5.45 -15.78
N GLN A 6 -9.32 -5.38 -16.38
CA GLN A 6 -8.22 -4.54 -15.89
C GLN A 6 -8.60 -3.06 -15.91
N ASP A 7 -9.22 -2.57 -16.97
CA ASP A 7 -9.68 -1.19 -17.08
C ASP A 7 -10.73 -0.87 -16.01
N CYS A 8 -11.67 -1.78 -15.79
CA CYS A 8 -12.72 -1.62 -14.78
C CYS A 8 -12.14 -1.53 -13.37
N VAL A 9 -11.27 -2.46 -13.00
CA VAL A 9 -10.63 -2.48 -11.67
C VAL A 9 -9.78 -1.23 -11.46
N THR A 10 -8.97 -0.88 -12.46
CA THR A 10 -8.09 0.29 -12.37
C THR A 10 -8.89 1.58 -12.26
N SER A 11 -9.93 1.75 -13.08
CA SER A 11 -10.81 2.90 -13.04
C SER A 11 -11.47 3.05 -11.66
N HIS A 12 -11.93 1.96 -11.09
CA HIS A 12 -12.54 1.97 -9.77
C HIS A 12 -11.55 2.38 -8.66
N LEU A 13 -10.33 1.83 -8.69
CA LEU A 13 -9.28 2.18 -7.73
C LEU A 13 -8.87 3.64 -7.85
N VAL A 14 -8.65 4.13 -9.06
CA VAL A 14 -8.27 5.52 -9.34
C VAL A 14 -9.35 6.49 -8.86
N ASP A 15 -10.62 6.21 -9.18
CA ASP A 15 -11.75 7.08 -8.78
C ASP A 15 -11.90 7.13 -7.26
N LYS A 16 -11.86 6.00 -6.59
CA LYS A 16 -11.96 5.94 -5.12
C LYS A 16 -10.79 6.64 -4.44
N THR A 17 -9.57 6.43 -4.93
CA THR A 17 -8.37 7.09 -4.40
C THR A 17 -8.44 8.60 -4.59
N LYS A 18 -8.83 9.05 -5.77
CA LYS A 18 -9.00 10.47 -6.07
C LYS A 18 -10.00 11.13 -5.13
N LYS A 19 -11.17 10.51 -4.95
CA LYS A 19 -12.21 11.00 -4.04
C LYS A 19 -11.71 11.11 -2.61
N ALA A 20 -10.95 10.12 -2.14
CA ALA A 20 -10.38 10.15 -0.80
C ALA A 20 -9.35 11.28 -0.63
N LEU A 21 -8.45 11.43 -1.59
CA LEU A 21 -7.42 12.48 -1.57
C LEU A 21 -8.04 13.87 -1.53
N ILE A 22 -9.08 14.11 -2.32
CA ILE A 22 -9.79 15.39 -2.37
C ILE A 22 -10.58 15.61 -1.08
N LYS A 23 -11.36 14.61 -0.64
CA LYS A 23 -12.20 14.69 0.55
C LYS A 23 -11.41 15.06 1.81
N TYR A 24 -10.23 14.46 1.99
CA TYR A 24 -9.39 14.69 3.17
C TYR A 24 -8.27 15.70 2.93
N ASN A 25 -8.25 16.36 1.76
CA ASN A 25 -7.23 17.34 1.38
C ASN A 25 -5.79 16.84 1.57
N LEU A 26 -5.54 15.61 1.14
CA LEU A 26 -4.24 14.97 1.27
C LEU A 26 -3.33 15.34 0.09
N LYS A 27 -2.04 15.54 0.37
CA LYS A 27 -1.05 15.95 -0.62
C LYS A 27 -0.05 14.85 -0.98
N THR A 28 -0.13 13.72 -0.30
CA THR A 28 0.80 12.61 -0.50
C THR A 28 0.04 11.30 -0.58
N LEU A 29 0.41 10.46 -1.53
CA LEU A 29 -0.12 9.11 -1.71
C LEU A 29 1.02 8.10 -1.66
N LEU A 30 0.91 7.11 -0.78
CA LEU A 30 1.82 5.98 -0.73
C LEU A 30 1.11 4.74 -1.27
N ILE A 31 1.78 4.02 -2.17
CA ILE A 31 1.24 2.81 -2.79
C ILE A 31 2.13 1.63 -2.45
N SER A 32 1.53 0.54 -1.98
CA SER A 32 2.24 -0.70 -1.66
C SER A 32 1.35 -1.92 -1.86
N GLY A 33 1.90 -3.11 -1.68
CA GLY A 33 1.17 -4.36 -1.83
C GLY A 33 1.32 -4.99 -3.21
N GLY A 34 0.91 -6.26 -3.34
CA GLY A 34 1.11 -7.06 -4.55
C GLY A 34 0.48 -6.48 -5.81
N VAL A 35 -0.74 -5.94 -5.70
CA VAL A 35 -1.44 -5.31 -6.83
C VAL A 35 -0.71 -4.06 -7.32
N ALA A 36 0.02 -3.37 -6.45
CA ALA A 36 0.83 -2.20 -6.81
C ALA A 36 2.03 -2.54 -7.72
N SER A 37 2.32 -3.81 -7.96
CA SER A 37 3.33 -4.22 -8.94
C SER A 37 2.83 -4.12 -10.39
N ASN A 38 1.51 -3.99 -10.60
CA ASN A 38 0.91 -3.86 -11.92
C ASN A 38 1.24 -2.49 -12.52
N SER A 39 1.93 -2.49 -13.67
CA SER A 39 2.39 -1.27 -14.35
C SER A 39 1.23 -0.36 -14.76
N TYR A 40 0.13 -0.94 -15.25
CA TYR A 40 -1.03 -0.18 -15.72
C TYR A 40 -1.68 0.58 -14.55
N ILE A 41 -1.83 -0.05 -13.41
CA ILE A 41 -2.37 0.59 -12.20
C ILE A 41 -1.42 1.70 -11.71
N ARG A 42 -0.11 1.45 -11.71
CA ARG A 42 0.90 2.45 -11.33
C ARG A 42 0.83 3.70 -12.18
N GLU A 43 0.79 3.52 -13.50
CA GLU A 43 0.73 4.64 -14.45
C GLU A 43 -0.57 5.42 -14.30
N SER A 44 -1.70 4.73 -14.19
CA SER A 44 -3.01 5.37 -14.03
C SER A 44 -3.11 6.18 -12.74
N LEU A 45 -2.60 5.67 -11.63
CA LEU A 45 -2.56 6.39 -10.37
C LEU A 45 -1.58 7.57 -10.41
N LYS A 46 -0.45 7.41 -11.09
CA LYS A 46 0.52 8.50 -11.28
C LYS A 46 -0.07 9.65 -12.06
N GLU A 47 -0.71 9.37 -13.20
CA GLU A 47 -1.40 10.39 -14.01
C GLU A 47 -2.48 11.11 -13.21
N MET A 48 -3.27 10.38 -12.43
CA MET A 48 -4.30 10.97 -11.57
C MET A 48 -3.67 11.89 -10.52
N CYS A 49 -2.60 11.46 -9.84
CA CYS A 49 -1.91 12.27 -8.84
C CYS A 49 -1.32 13.54 -9.44
N GLU A 50 -0.71 13.45 -10.62
CA GLU A 50 -0.18 14.62 -11.35
C GLU A 50 -1.30 15.61 -11.70
N SER A 51 -2.46 15.12 -12.08
CA SER A 51 -3.61 15.97 -12.45
C SER A 51 -4.18 16.76 -11.28
N ILE A 52 -4.04 16.29 -10.04
CA ILE A 52 -4.57 16.95 -8.84
C ILE A 52 -3.48 17.51 -7.92
N GLY A 53 -2.22 17.48 -8.35
CA GLY A 53 -1.10 18.05 -7.60
C GLY A 53 -0.71 17.27 -6.35
N VAL A 54 -0.89 15.94 -6.35
CA VAL A 54 -0.52 15.04 -5.25
C VAL A 54 0.82 14.37 -5.55
N THR A 55 1.69 14.29 -4.57
CA THR A 55 2.95 13.56 -4.68
C THR A 55 2.73 12.08 -4.40
N MET A 56 3.14 11.22 -5.34
CA MET A 56 3.00 9.78 -5.21
C MET A 56 4.35 9.11 -4.96
N TYR A 57 4.39 8.25 -3.95
CA TYR A 57 5.54 7.39 -3.64
C TYR A 57 5.16 5.93 -3.80
N MET A 58 6.02 5.16 -4.43
CA MET A 58 5.84 3.72 -4.60
C MET A 58 7.18 3.01 -4.50
N PRO A 59 7.22 1.81 -3.89
CA PRO A 59 8.45 1.03 -3.84
C PRO A 59 8.78 0.43 -5.20
N GLN A 60 10.00 -0.02 -5.36
CA GLN A 60 10.36 -0.85 -6.51
C GLN A 60 9.48 -2.11 -6.52
N LYS A 61 9.16 -2.62 -7.72
CA LYS A 61 8.24 -3.76 -7.88
C LYS A 61 8.62 -4.98 -7.03
N LYS A 62 9.92 -5.25 -6.87
CA LYS A 62 10.43 -6.35 -6.06
C LYS A 62 10.06 -6.28 -4.57
N TYR A 63 9.71 -5.09 -4.06
CA TYR A 63 9.31 -4.87 -2.67
C TYR A 63 7.80 -4.72 -2.48
N CYS A 64 7.01 -4.80 -3.56
CA CYS A 64 5.55 -4.70 -3.47
C CYS A 64 4.90 -5.96 -2.91
N THR A 65 5.49 -7.12 -3.14
CA THR A 65 5.06 -8.40 -2.56
C THR A 65 5.79 -8.66 -1.24
N ASP A 66 5.35 -9.67 -0.51
CA ASP A 66 5.97 -10.06 0.76
C ASP A 66 7.47 -10.31 0.58
N ASN A 67 8.27 -9.73 1.46
CA ASN A 67 9.72 -9.88 1.43
C ASN A 67 10.30 -9.70 2.84
N ALA A 68 11.49 -10.27 3.06
CA ALA A 68 12.15 -10.23 4.36
C ALA A 68 12.61 -8.81 4.75
N ALA A 69 12.91 -7.95 3.77
CA ALA A 69 13.40 -6.60 4.04
C ALA A 69 12.34 -5.74 4.74
N MET A 70 11.06 -5.85 4.36
CA MET A 70 10.00 -5.09 5.03
C MET A 70 9.77 -5.57 6.46
N ILE A 71 9.90 -6.87 6.72
CA ILE A 71 9.79 -7.43 8.06
C ILE A 71 10.98 -6.99 8.93
N GLY A 72 12.18 -7.00 8.38
CA GLY A 72 13.38 -6.51 9.07
C GLY A 72 13.29 -5.02 9.41
N ALA A 73 12.77 -4.20 8.50
CA ALA A 73 12.56 -2.77 8.73
C ALA A 73 11.55 -2.51 9.86
N ALA A 74 10.42 -3.23 9.86
CA ALA A 74 9.43 -3.13 10.92
C ALA A 74 9.99 -3.62 12.26
N ALA A 75 10.72 -4.74 12.25
CA ALA A 75 11.36 -5.30 13.45
C ALA A 75 12.39 -4.33 14.05
N TYR A 76 13.16 -3.62 13.21
CA TYR A 76 14.12 -2.62 13.68
C TYR A 76 13.44 -1.48 14.45
N ILE A 77 12.31 -0.99 13.94
CA ILE A 77 11.53 0.06 14.61
C ILE A 77 11.02 -0.44 15.96
N LEU A 78 10.48 -1.65 16.00
CA LEU A 78 9.99 -2.27 17.24
C LEU A 78 11.14 -2.48 18.25
N TYR A 79 12.29 -2.95 17.79
CA TYR A 79 13.49 -3.10 18.61
C TYR A 79 13.92 -1.77 19.24
N LYS A 80 13.98 -0.70 18.45
CA LYS A 80 14.33 0.66 18.93
C LYS A 80 13.37 1.17 20.00
N ASN A 81 12.12 0.74 19.97
CA ASN A 81 11.09 1.13 20.94
C ASN A 81 10.93 0.10 22.08
N ASN A 82 11.83 -0.87 22.18
CA ASN A 82 11.82 -1.94 23.20
C ASN A 82 10.50 -2.75 23.21
N VAL A 83 9.91 -2.95 22.03
CA VAL A 83 8.70 -3.74 21.87
C VAL A 83 9.08 -5.17 21.46
N PHE A 84 8.88 -6.12 22.35
CA PHE A 84 9.20 -7.52 22.15
C PHE A 84 7.97 -8.39 22.42
N ALA A 85 7.79 -9.40 21.59
CA ALA A 85 6.77 -10.40 21.80
C ALA A 85 7.24 -11.46 22.80
N PRO A 86 6.35 -12.07 23.60
CA PRO A 86 6.73 -13.19 24.45
C PRO A 86 7.09 -14.43 23.62
N LEU A 87 7.89 -15.33 24.19
CA LEU A 87 8.31 -16.56 23.50
C LEU A 87 7.14 -17.51 23.17
N SER A 88 6.00 -17.32 23.82
CA SER A 88 4.77 -18.08 23.58
C SER A 88 3.95 -17.57 22.37
N THR A 89 4.42 -16.53 21.68
CA THR A 89 3.69 -15.93 20.56
C THR A 89 3.60 -16.91 19.38
N ASN A 90 2.38 -17.14 18.90
CA ASN A 90 2.10 -17.96 17.73
C ASN A 90 1.69 -17.09 16.54
N ALA A 91 1.95 -17.62 15.33
CA ALA A 91 1.48 -17.00 14.11
C ALA A 91 -0.05 -16.99 14.02
N GLN A 92 -0.61 -15.89 13.52
CA GLN A 92 -2.04 -15.73 13.31
C GLN A 92 -2.28 -15.40 11.84
N SER A 93 -3.16 -16.14 11.17
CA SER A 93 -3.46 -15.92 9.75
C SER A 93 -4.33 -14.69 9.50
N ASN A 94 -5.18 -14.33 10.46
CA ASN A 94 -6.10 -13.20 10.34
C ASN A 94 -6.07 -12.35 11.60
N VAL A 95 -5.69 -11.08 11.42
CA VAL A 95 -5.69 -10.07 12.49
C VAL A 95 -6.51 -8.87 12.04
N LYS A 96 -7.50 -8.47 12.83
CA LYS A 96 -8.28 -7.26 12.52
C LYS A 96 -7.42 -6.02 12.76
N LEU A 97 -7.57 -4.99 11.91
CA LEU A 97 -6.85 -3.72 12.07
C LEU A 97 -7.10 -3.07 13.42
N SER A 98 -8.30 -3.23 13.97
CA SER A 98 -8.64 -2.72 15.32
C SER A 98 -7.82 -3.33 16.45
N ASN A 99 -7.19 -4.47 16.23
CA ASN A 99 -6.37 -5.17 17.22
C ASN A 99 -4.87 -4.83 17.11
N ILE A 100 -4.50 -4.01 16.13
CA ILE A 100 -3.12 -3.55 15.94
C ILE A 100 -2.95 -2.27 16.78
N LYS A 101 -2.10 -2.38 17.78
CA LYS A 101 -1.75 -1.26 18.67
C LYS A 101 -0.41 -0.65 18.29
#